data_99e8642ea6af1d2b23c46cf67e3a33cc
#
_entry.id   99e8642ea6af1d2b23c46cf67e3a33cc
#
_cell.length_a   1.000
_cell.length_b   1.000
_cell.length_c   1.000
_cell.angle_alpha   90.00
_cell.angle_beta   90.00
_cell.angle_gamma   90.00
#
_symmetry.space_group_name_H-M   'P 1'
#
loop_
_entity.id
_entity.type
_entity.pdbx_description
1 polymer ?
#
loop_
_entity_poly.entity_id
_entity_poly.type
_entity_poly.pdbx_seq_one_letter_code
_entity_poly.pdbx_strand_id
1 'polypeptide(L)'
;MNRREFIWGGVTALGLAAGAGTWFVRQPQFGRSPSGIRMERIQASPNFVHGHFRCLEPVETSADKDENYVLSKVKFFLQDKSELFPKQPMISSKTDLRSIPLADDIAIWMGHSTFYLQLGGKRILIDPVFSEYASPVFFINKAFPGSNVYTADDFPEIDVLAVSHDHWDHLDYPSIMALKPKTREVVCPLGIGEYFEQWGFAAEKIHEEDWYSEIRLSDDFSVHILPSQHYSGRFTTPNNTEWCGFAFVTSKKRVFCSGDGGYGNHFKKIGRMFDGFDLAIMENGQYNEKWQAIHLLPQYTAQAATDVRARQVITSHNGKFALALHKWNQPYLDMEEASQGKNYEWLTPKIGETTYTGEKNQHFTHWWEQME
;
A
#
# COMPACT_ATOMS: atom_id res chain seq x y z
N MET A 1 -4.51 11.93 -52.57
CA MET A 1 -5.53 11.75 -51.51
C MET A 1 -6.48 12.92 -51.61
N ASN A 2 -7.74 12.66 -51.86
CA ASN A 2 -8.72 13.73 -51.96
C ASN A 2 -9.25 14.11 -50.56
N ARG A 3 -9.92 15.26 -50.42
CA ARG A 3 -10.40 15.79 -49.11
C ARG A 3 -11.35 14.80 -48.39
N ARG A 4 -12.07 13.98 -49.13
CA ARG A 4 -12.98 12.96 -48.62
C ARG A 4 -12.23 11.78 -48.00
N GLU A 5 -11.19 11.27 -48.67
CA GLU A 5 -10.32 10.18 -48.18
C GLU A 5 -9.55 10.60 -46.94
N PHE A 6 -9.12 11.87 -46.83
CA PHE A 6 -8.47 12.42 -45.63
C PHE A 6 -9.43 12.47 -44.44
N ILE A 7 -10.66 12.93 -44.66
CA ILE A 7 -11.69 13.01 -43.60
C ILE A 7 -12.07 11.59 -43.12
N TRP A 8 -12.32 10.65 -44.04
CA TRP A 8 -12.65 9.25 -43.66
C TRP A 8 -11.48 8.54 -43.01
N GLY A 9 -10.25 8.78 -43.44
CA GLY A 9 -9.05 8.27 -42.79
C GLY A 9 -8.92 8.78 -41.34
N GLY A 10 -9.19 10.08 -41.14
CA GLY A 10 -9.19 10.68 -39.78
C GLY A 10 -10.26 10.14 -38.88
N VAL A 11 -11.49 9.98 -39.37
CA VAL A 11 -12.62 9.40 -38.60
C VAL A 11 -12.35 7.94 -38.23
N THR A 12 -11.78 7.16 -39.16
CA THR A 12 -11.42 5.75 -38.92
C THR A 12 -10.30 5.65 -37.88
N ALA A 13 -9.26 6.49 -37.99
CA ALA A 13 -8.17 6.51 -36.99
C ALA A 13 -8.64 6.91 -35.59
N LEU A 14 -9.51 7.92 -35.50
CA LEU A 14 -10.13 8.31 -34.23
C LEU A 14 -11.01 7.20 -33.65
N GLY A 15 -11.80 6.51 -34.49
CA GLY A 15 -12.63 5.38 -34.09
C GLY A 15 -11.80 4.20 -33.58
N LEU A 16 -10.69 3.88 -34.23
CA LEU A 16 -9.75 2.84 -33.81
C LEU A 16 -9.05 3.22 -32.49
N ALA A 17 -8.61 4.46 -32.36
CA ALA A 17 -7.99 4.95 -31.13
C ALA A 17 -8.98 4.93 -29.94
N ALA A 18 -10.23 5.37 -30.14
CA ALA A 18 -11.28 5.30 -29.14
C ALA A 18 -11.63 3.85 -28.76
N GLY A 19 -11.70 2.94 -29.77
CA GLY A 19 -11.93 1.52 -29.55
C GLY A 19 -10.80 0.87 -28.76
N ALA A 20 -9.55 1.14 -29.11
CA ALA A 20 -8.37 0.64 -28.40
C ALA A 20 -8.31 1.19 -26.97
N GLY A 21 -8.59 2.48 -26.76
CA GLY A 21 -8.66 3.08 -25.42
C GLY A 21 -9.74 2.45 -24.56
N THR A 22 -10.95 2.24 -25.12
CA THR A 22 -12.06 1.59 -24.42
C THR A 22 -11.72 0.14 -24.09
N TRP A 23 -11.11 -0.60 -25.00
CA TRP A 23 -10.65 -1.96 -24.73
C TRP A 23 -9.60 -1.99 -23.62
N PHE A 24 -8.63 -1.07 -23.65
CA PHE A 24 -7.56 -0.99 -22.65
C PHE A 24 -8.12 -0.78 -21.24
N VAL A 25 -8.99 0.21 -21.04
CA VAL A 25 -9.56 0.51 -19.70
C VAL A 25 -10.58 -0.54 -19.22
N ARG A 26 -11.00 -1.46 -20.08
CA ARG A 26 -11.84 -2.60 -19.72
C ARG A 26 -11.07 -3.86 -19.35
N GLN A 27 -9.73 -3.80 -19.35
CA GLN A 27 -8.92 -4.93 -18.90
C GLN A 27 -9.16 -5.20 -17.41
N PRO A 28 -9.08 -6.47 -16.96
CA PRO A 28 -9.42 -6.87 -15.59
C PRO A 28 -8.68 -6.09 -14.50
N GLN A 29 -7.43 -5.68 -14.76
CA GLN A 29 -6.62 -4.93 -13.80
C GLN A 29 -7.21 -3.57 -13.43
N PHE A 30 -8.06 -2.98 -14.26
CA PHE A 30 -8.73 -1.71 -13.93
C PHE A 30 -9.90 -1.87 -12.96
N GLY A 31 -10.40 -3.10 -12.81
CA GLY A 31 -11.57 -3.37 -11.98
C GLY A 31 -12.87 -2.86 -12.60
N ARG A 32 -13.88 -2.80 -11.76
CA ARG A 32 -15.18 -2.19 -12.07
C ARG A 32 -15.72 -1.47 -10.85
N SER A 33 -16.60 -0.52 -11.04
CA SER A 33 -17.25 0.19 -9.95
C SER A 33 -18.14 -0.77 -9.13
N PRO A 34 -18.16 -0.64 -7.79
CA PRO A 34 -19.05 -1.40 -6.93
C PRO A 34 -20.51 -1.24 -7.33
N SER A 35 -21.31 -2.31 -7.17
CA SER A 35 -22.71 -2.34 -7.55
C SER A 35 -23.55 -3.24 -6.62
N GLY A 36 -24.89 -3.19 -6.75
CA GLY A 36 -25.81 -4.03 -5.97
C GLY A 36 -25.65 -3.86 -4.47
N ILE A 37 -25.69 -4.97 -3.73
CA ILE A 37 -25.60 -5.00 -2.25
C ILE A 37 -24.30 -4.34 -1.75
N ARG A 38 -23.19 -4.45 -2.48
CA ARG A 38 -21.92 -3.77 -2.11
C ARG A 38 -22.07 -2.25 -2.15
N MET A 39 -22.72 -1.72 -3.17
CA MET A 39 -23.01 -0.28 -3.25
C MET A 39 -23.95 0.18 -2.14
N GLU A 40 -24.92 -0.63 -1.74
CA GLU A 40 -25.80 -0.33 -0.60
C GLU A 40 -25.00 -0.23 0.71
N ARG A 41 -24.06 -1.15 0.94
CA ARG A 41 -23.14 -1.09 2.10
C ARG A 41 -22.26 0.15 2.06
N ILE A 42 -21.71 0.50 0.90
CA ILE A 42 -20.92 1.71 0.70
C ILE A 42 -21.75 2.97 1.03
N GLN A 43 -22.99 3.06 0.52
CA GLN A 43 -23.88 4.17 0.79
C GLN A 43 -24.33 4.29 2.25
N ALA A 44 -24.29 3.19 3.00
CA ALA A 44 -24.58 3.18 4.43
C ALA A 44 -23.39 3.63 5.29
N SER A 45 -22.18 3.69 4.73
CA SER A 45 -21.00 4.16 5.44
C SER A 45 -21.11 5.67 5.75
N PRO A 46 -20.84 6.11 6.99
CA PRO A 46 -20.76 7.53 7.35
C PRO A 46 -19.60 8.24 6.64
N ASN A 47 -18.62 7.48 6.11
CA ASN A 47 -17.45 8.01 5.40
C ASN A 47 -17.73 8.25 3.91
N PHE A 48 -18.86 7.73 3.37
CA PHE A 48 -19.25 7.90 1.97
C PHE A 48 -20.23 9.07 1.84
N VAL A 49 -19.72 10.24 1.45
CA VAL A 49 -20.47 11.50 1.42
C VAL A 49 -20.46 12.09 0.02
N HIS A 50 -21.63 12.44 -0.49
CA HIS A 50 -21.84 13.00 -1.85
C HIS A 50 -21.26 12.13 -2.97
N GLY A 51 -21.36 10.80 -2.82
CA GLY A 51 -20.93 9.85 -3.84
C GLY A 51 -19.44 9.49 -3.82
N HIS A 52 -18.69 9.88 -2.77
CA HIS A 52 -17.27 9.59 -2.60
C HIS A 52 -16.93 9.30 -1.15
N PHE A 53 -15.97 8.38 -0.92
CA PHE A 53 -15.33 8.25 0.39
C PHE A 53 -14.50 9.48 0.72
N ARG A 54 -14.43 9.83 1.99
CA ARG A 54 -13.70 10.99 2.50
C ARG A 54 -12.87 10.64 3.73
N CYS A 55 -11.76 11.33 3.87
CA CYS A 55 -10.95 11.30 5.08
C CYS A 55 -11.74 11.82 6.29
N LEU A 56 -11.35 11.37 7.49
CA LEU A 56 -11.92 11.86 8.76
C LEU A 56 -11.65 13.35 8.98
N GLU A 57 -10.49 13.82 8.54
CA GLU A 57 -10.12 15.23 8.58
C GLU A 57 -10.05 15.77 7.14
N PRO A 58 -10.41 17.05 6.92
CA PRO A 58 -10.32 17.65 5.60
C PRO A 58 -8.91 17.55 5.03
N VAL A 59 -8.80 17.06 3.80
CA VAL A 59 -7.53 17.02 3.05
C VAL A 59 -7.53 18.17 2.05
N GLU A 60 -6.66 19.17 2.26
CA GLU A 60 -6.39 20.17 1.24
C GLU A 60 -5.50 19.57 0.17
N THR A 61 -5.99 19.48 -1.04
CA THR A 61 -5.19 18.98 -2.18
C THR A 61 -4.31 20.08 -2.75
N SER A 62 -3.18 19.69 -3.36
CA SER A 62 -2.28 20.64 -4.04
C SER A 62 -2.97 21.42 -5.18
N ALA A 63 -4.03 20.86 -5.73
CA ALA A 63 -4.84 21.54 -6.76
C ALA A 63 -5.53 22.81 -6.23
N ASP A 64 -5.81 22.86 -4.93
CA ASP A 64 -6.45 24.03 -4.28
C ASP A 64 -5.45 25.17 -4.02
N LYS A 65 -4.15 24.90 -4.06
CA LYS A 65 -3.08 25.85 -3.71
C LYS A 65 -2.23 26.33 -4.90
N ASP A 66 -2.30 25.70 -6.05
CA ASP A 66 -1.41 26.00 -7.18
C ASP A 66 -2.18 26.75 -8.29
N GLU A 67 -1.93 28.06 -8.40
CA GLU A 67 -2.47 28.92 -9.48
C GLU A 67 -2.05 28.44 -10.90
N ASN A 68 -1.09 27.48 -11.01
CA ASN A 68 -0.56 26.96 -12.27
C ASN A 68 -0.29 25.44 -12.21
N TYR A 69 -1.34 24.65 -12.02
CA TYR A 69 -1.29 23.18 -12.01
C TYR A 69 -0.54 22.55 -13.23
N VAL A 70 -0.74 23.13 -14.43
CA VAL A 70 -0.04 22.67 -15.64
C VAL A 70 1.46 22.93 -15.56
N LEU A 71 1.85 24.10 -15.06
CA LEU A 71 3.25 24.47 -14.91
C LEU A 71 3.97 23.62 -13.83
N SER A 72 3.28 23.27 -12.75
CA SER A 72 3.82 22.40 -11.71
C SER A 72 4.05 20.99 -12.24
N LYS A 73 3.14 20.45 -13.05
CA LYS A 73 3.35 19.17 -13.75
C LYS A 73 4.52 19.21 -14.74
N VAL A 74 4.63 20.27 -15.53
CA VAL A 74 5.76 20.42 -16.45
C VAL A 74 7.09 20.48 -15.69
N LYS A 75 7.17 21.23 -14.59
CA LYS A 75 8.35 21.24 -13.72
C LYS A 75 8.67 19.87 -13.15
N PHE A 76 7.66 19.12 -12.69
CA PHE A 76 7.81 17.76 -12.21
C PHE A 76 8.41 16.82 -13.28
N PHE A 77 7.98 16.94 -14.54
CA PHE A 77 8.54 16.15 -15.65
C PHE A 77 9.96 16.56 -16.06
N LEU A 78 10.32 17.85 -15.91
CA LEU A 78 11.63 18.40 -16.30
C LEU A 78 12.69 18.35 -15.17
N GLN A 79 12.30 17.99 -13.96
CA GLN A 79 13.22 17.91 -12.81
C GLN A 79 14.24 16.78 -13.01
N ASP A 80 15.47 16.99 -12.51
CA ASP A 80 16.49 15.94 -12.48
C ASP A 80 16.00 14.75 -11.65
N LYS A 81 16.08 13.57 -12.23
CA LYS A 81 15.64 12.30 -11.65
C LYS A 81 16.79 11.35 -11.33
N SER A 82 18.03 11.80 -11.46
CA SER A 82 19.22 10.95 -11.29
C SER A 82 19.34 10.34 -9.89
N GLU A 83 18.84 11.02 -8.86
CA GLU A 83 18.88 10.56 -7.47
C GLU A 83 17.62 9.81 -7.01
N LEU A 84 16.59 9.69 -7.89
CA LEU A 84 15.37 8.94 -7.56
C LEU A 84 15.60 7.43 -7.55
N PHE A 85 16.64 6.97 -8.21
CA PHE A 85 16.95 5.55 -8.40
C PHE A 85 18.28 5.20 -7.76
N PRO A 86 18.39 4.05 -7.09
CA PRO A 86 19.67 3.56 -6.59
C PRO A 86 20.61 3.26 -7.76
N LYS A 87 21.90 3.54 -7.59
CA LYS A 87 22.94 3.28 -8.62
C LYS A 87 23.27 1.80 -8.74
N GLN A 88 22.95 1.02 -7.72
CA GLN A 88 23.20 -0.42 -7.63
C GLN A 88 21.86 -1.15 -7.36
N PRO A 89 21.76 -2.45 -7.66
CA PRO A 89 20.59 -3.24 -7.25
C PRO A 89 20.39 -3.20 -5.74
N MET A 90 19.13 -3.17 -5.32
CA MET A 90 18.74 -3.20 -3.91
C MET A 90 19.37 -4.39 -3.19
N ILE A 91 19.96 -4.14 -2.03
CA ILE A 91 20.49 -5.19 -1.16
C ILE A 91 19.31 -5.92 -0.53
N SER A 92 19.27 -7.22 -0.68
CA SER A 92 18.21 -8.08 -0.18
C SER A 92 18.75 -9.35 0.49
N SER A 93 17.94 -9.96 1.34
CA SER A 93 18.25 -11.22 2.02
C SER A 93 17.03 -12.15 1.96
N LYS A 94 16.93 -12.95 0.90
CA LYS A 94 15.76 -13.80 0.68
C LYS A 94 15.67 -14.91 1.73
N THR A 95 14.68 -14.83 2.61
CA THR A 95 14.32 -15.88 3.56
C THR A 95 13.42 -16.92 2.88
N ASP A 96 13.64 -18.20 3.13
CA ASP A 96 12.71 -19.26 2.72
C ASP A 96 11.49 -19.28 3.64
N LEU A 97 10.36 -18.76 3.14
CA LEU A 97 9.11 -18.61 3.90
C LEU A 97 8.52 -19.95 4.36
N ARG A 98 8.88 -21.06 3.70
CA ARG A 98 8.38 -22.39 4.06
C ARG A 98 9.14 -23.02 5.20
N SER A 99 10.38 -22.58 5.43
CA SER A 99 11.23 -23.08 6.50
C SER A 99 10.96 -22.44 7.87
N ILE A 100 10.22 -21.32 7.90
CA ILE A 100 9.92 -20.58 9.14
C ILE A 100 8.88 -21.36 9.97
N PRO A 101 9.17 -21.68 11.24
CA PRO A 101 8.19 -22.30 12.12
C PRO A 101 6.94 -21.45 12.24
N LEU A 102 5.76 -22.06 12.09
CA LEU A 102 4.48 -21.32 12.11
C LEU A 102 4.17 -20.69 13.46
N ALA A 103 4.85 -21.14 14.52
CA ALA A 103 4.72 -20.59 15.88
C ALA A 103 5.50 -19.29 16.06
N ASP A 104 6.40 -18.93 15.15
CA ASP A 104 7.19 -17.72 15.24
C ASP A 104 6.37 -16.52 14.74
N ASP A 105 6.24 -15.52 15.60
CA ASP A 105 5.62 -14.24 15.25
C ASP A 105 6.67 -13.35 14.56
N ILE A 106 6.56 -13.19 13.24
CA ILE A 106 7.56 -12.51 12.42
C ILE A 106 6.95 -11.53 11.43
N ALA A 107 7.78 -10.59 10.97
CA ALA A 107 7.52 -9.72 9.85
C ALA A 107 8.67 -9.77 8.84
N ILE A 108 8.37 -9.83 7.55
CA ILE A 108 9.34 -9.76 6.46
C ILE A 108 8.89 -8.67 5.49
N TRP A 109 9.69 -7.62 5.38
CA TRP A 109 9.48 -6.59 4.37
C TRP A 109 9.91 -7.10 2.99
N MET A 110 9.02 -6.96 2.00
CA MET A 110 9.25 -7.44 0.63
C MET A 110 9.42 -6.31 -0.40
N GLY A 111 9.74 -5.11 0.12
CA GLY A 111 9.85 -3.88 -0.67
C GLY A 111 8.52 -3.14 -0.79
N HIS A 112 8.58 -1.81 -0.85
CA HIS A 112 7.44 -0.90 -0.86
C HIS A 112 6.52 -1.15 0.35
N SER A 113 5.23 -1.38 0.11
CA SER A 113 4.23 -1.66 1.15
C SER A 113 3.91 -3.14 1.29
N THR A 114 4.64 -4.02 0.60
CA THR A 114 4.43 -5.46 0.69
C THR A 114 5.09 -6.04 1.93
N PHE A 115 4.30 -6.69 2.79
CA PHE A 115 4.78 -7.40 3.98
C PHE A 115 4.21 -8.79 4.08
N TYR A 116 5.07 -9.75 4.44
CA TYR A 116 4.64 -11.06 4.90
C TYR A 116 4.76 -11.11 6.42
N LEU A 117 3.69 -11.50 7.11
CA LEU A 117 3.67 -11.68 8.55
C LEU A 117 3.33 -13.12 8.89
N GLN A 118 3.92 -13.65 9.96
CA GLN A 118 3.35 -14.73 10.74
C GLN A 118 2.95 -14.17 12.11
N LEU A 119 1.72 -14.42 12.55
CA LEU A 119 1.20 -13.93 13.82
C LEU A 119 0.16 -14.90 14.37
N GLY A 120 0.41 -15.42 15.57
CA GLY A 120 -0.52 -16.38 16.20
C GLY A 120 -0.80 -17.62 15.34
N GLY A 121 0.19 -18.12 14.61
CA GLY A 121 0.04 -19.27 13.72
C GLY A 121 -0.72 -18.99 12.43
N LYS A 122 -0.90 -17.72 12.05
CA LYS A 122 -1.51 -17.29 10.78
C LYS A 122 -0.47 -16.65 9.88
N ARG A 123 -0.56 -16.94 8.58
CA ARG A 123 0.24 -16.32 7.51
C ARG A 123 -0.55 -15.22 6.85
N ILE A 124 -0.04 -14.02 6.91
CA ILE A 124 -0.71 -12.80 6.43
C ILE A 124 0.18 -12.18 5.36
N LEU A 125 -0.40 -11.81 4.24
CA LEU A 125 0.28 -11.06 3.19
C LEU A 125 -0.44 -9.74 2.95
N ILE A 126 0.29 -8.63 3.06
CA ILE A 126 -0.23 -7.28 2.95
C ILE A 126 0.25 -6.66 1.64
N ASP A 127 -0.67 -6.07 0.87
CA ASP A 127 -0.42 -5.27 -0.33
C ASP A 127 0.63 -5.89 -1.29
N PRO A 128 0.45 -7.12 -1.77
CA PRO A 128 1.47 -7.81 -2.55
C PRO A 128 1.59 -7.24 -3.96
N VAL A 129 2.76 -6.67 -4.26
CA VAL A 129 3.14 -6.17 -5.59
C VAL A 129 4.46 -6.81 -6.01
N PHE A 130 4.41 -7.81 -6.87
CA PHE A 130 5.57 -8.53 -7.42
C PHE A 130 5.79 -8.23 -8.91
N SER A 131 4.91 -7.44 -9.52
CA SER A 131 5.10 -6.94 -10.88
C SER A 131 6.30 -6.02 -10.99
N GLU A 132 6.90 -5.99 -12.18
CA GLU A 132 8.02 -5.09 -12.48
C GLU A 132 7.60 -3.62 -12.50
N TYR A 133 6.30 -3.34 -12.69
CA TYR A 133 5.75 -1.99 -12.81
C TYR A 133 4.53 -1.82 -11.90
N ALA A 134 4.54 -0.81 -11.04
CA ALA A 134 3.36 -0.37 -10.29
C ALA A 134 2.47 0.51 -11.18
N SER A 135 1.96 -0.05 -12.26
CA SER A 135 1.23 0.67 -13.31
C SER A 135 0.52 -0.31 -14.24
N PRO A 136 -0.60 0.08 -14.87
CA PRO A 136 -1.21 -0.71 -15.93
C PRO A 136 -0.38 -0.76 -17.23
N VAL A 137 0.74 -0.02 -17.30
CA VAL A 137 1.60 0.07 -18.48
C VAL A 137 3.07 -0.18 -18.10
N PHE A 138 3.82 -0.83 -19.00
CA PHE A 138 5.18 -1.34 -18.78
C PHE A 138 6.31 -0.29 -18.82
N PHE A 139 6.00 0.98 -18.87
CA PHE A 139 6.99 2.06 -18.97
C PHE A 139 6.86 3.14 -17.88
N ILE A 140 6.00 2.91 -16.89
CA ILE A 140 5.77 3.83 -15.77
C ILE A 140 5.95 3.07 -14.45
N ASN A 141 6.60 3.71 -13.47
CA ASN A 141 6.79 3.21 -12.11
C ASN A 141 7.47 1.84 -12.06
N LYS A 142 8.63 1.74 -12.72
CA LYS A 142 9.44 0.52 -12.70
C LYS A 142 10.06 0.27 -11.33
N ALA A 143 10.03 -0.97 -10.89
CA ALA A 143 10.69 -1.40 -9.66
C ALA A 143 12.21 -1.25 -9.73
N PHE A 144 12.84 -0.86 -8.64
CA PHE A 144 14.29 -0.80 -8.53
C PHE A 144 14.91 -2.18 -8.77
N PRO A 145 16.02 -2.28 -9.51
CA PRO A 145 16.72 -3.56 -9.67
C PRO A 145 17.00 -4.21 -8.31
N GLY A 146 16.80 -5.52 -8.18
CA GLY A 146 17.02 -6.26 -6.93
C GLY A 146 15.93 -6.15 -5.86
N SER A 147 14.88 -5.33 -6.06
CA SER A 147 13.79 -5.19 -5.09
C SER A 147 12.73 -6.31 -5.18
N ASN A 148 12.57 -6.97 -6.35
CA ASN A 148 11.66 -8.09 -6.54
C ASN A 148 12.40 -9.43 -6.35
N VAL A 149 12.50 -9.90 -5.11
CA VAL A 149 13.19 -11.17 -4.80
C VAL A 149 12.24 -12.34 -4.56
N TYR A 150 10.94 -12.05 -4.40
CA TYR A 150 9.89 -13.04 -4.22
C TYR A 150 8.94 -13.10 -5.42
N THR A 151 8.40 -14.29 -5.62
CA THR A 151 7.31 -14.57 -6.57
C THR A 151 6.20 -15.32 -5.83
N ALA A 152 5.04 -15.48 -6.45
CA ALA A 152 3.94 -16.25 -5.86
C ALA A 152 4.34 -17.69 -5.49
N ASP A 153 5.36 -18.27 -6.19
CA ASP A 153 5.81 -19.63 -5.94
C ASP A 153 6.56 -19.80 -4.62
N ASP A 154 7.16 -18.73 -4.09
CA ASP A 154 7.88 -18.76 -2.82
C ASP A 154 6.95 -18.91 -1.61
N PHE A 155 5.68 -18.53 -1.75
CA PHE A 155 4.73 -18.53 -0.64
C PHE A 155 4.16 -19.92 -0.34
N PRO A 156 4.07 -20.30 0.95
CA PRO A 156 3.16 -21.35 1.40
C PRO A 156 1.69 -20.91 1.23
N GLU A 157 0.74 -21.66 1.78
CA GLU A 157 -0.65 -21.18 1.90
C GLU A 157 -0.69 -19.89 2.72
N ILE A 158 -1.54 -18.94 2.31
CA ILE A 158 -1.76 -17.63 2.92
C ILE A 158 -3.12 -17.67 3.59
N ASP A 159 -3.14 -17.52 4.92
CA ASP A 159 -4.40 -17.50 5.66
C ASP A 159 -5.17 -16.21 5.40
N VAL A 160 -4.47 -15.07 5.32
CA VAL A 160 -5.07 -13.74 5.09
C VAL A 160 -4.28 -12.96 4.05
N LEU A 161 -4.96 -12.57 2.98
CA LEU A 161 -4.49 -11.57 2.04
C LEU A 161 -5.18 -10.25 2.37
N ALA A 162 -4.44 -9.28 2.90
CA ALA A 162 -4.94 -7.97 3.27
C ALA A 162 -4.55 -6.93 2.20
N VAL A 163 -5.52 -6.13 1.74
CA VAL A 163 -5.27 -5.06 0.76
C VAL A 163 -5.84 -3.75 1.28
N SER A 164 -4.96 -2.77 1.44
CA SER A 164 -5.27 -1.49 2.07
C SER A 164 -6.11 -0.56 1.19
N HIS A 165 -5.83 -0.51 -0.11
CA HIS A 165 -6.56 0.30 -1.09
C HIS A 165 -6.21 -0.13 -2.53
N ASP A 166 -6.83 0.52 -3.52
CA ASP A 166 -6.77 0.07 -4.92
C ASP A 166 -5.68 0.74 -5.78
N HIS A 167 -4.73 1.49 -5.22
CA HIS A 167 -3.63 2.02 -6.03
C HIS A 167 -2.78 0.89 -6.64
N TRP A 168 -2.10 1.19 -7.74
CA TRP A 168 -1.36 0.20 -8.54
C TRP A 168 -0.16 -0.41 -7.81
N ASP A 169 0.37 0.29 -6.83
CA ASP A 169 1.49 -0.11 -5.97
C ASP A 169 1.06 -0.82 -4.69
N HIS A 170 -0.25 -1.13 -4.54
CA HIS A 170 -0.83 -1.90 -3.43
C HIS A 170 -1.69 -3.07 -3.89
N LEU A 171 -2.52 -2.91 -4.92
CA LEU A 171 -3.37 -3.95 -5.47
C LEU A 171 -2.91 -4.33 -6.88
N ASP A 172 -1.95 -5.22 -6.99
CA ASP A 172 -1.33 -5.68 -8.23
C ASP A 172 -2.05 -6.90 -8.81
N TYR A 173 -2.78 -6.71 -9.91
CA TYR A 173 -3.57 -7.77 -10.54
C TYR A 173 -2.77 -9.06 -10.86
N PRO A 174 -1.57 -9.00 -11.49
CA PRO A 174 -0.79 -10.20 -11.75
C PRO A 174 -0.38 -10.93 -10.48
N SER A 175 0.04 -10.22 -9.43
CA SER A 175 0.42 -10.80 -8.14
C SER A 175 -0.77 -11.47 -7.47
N ILE A 176 -1.91 -10.79 -7.40
CA ILE A 176 -3.13 -11.33 -6.81
C ILE A 176 -3.59 -12.61 -7.54
N MET A 177 -3.56 -12.61 -8.87
CA MET A 177 -3.98 -13.79 -9.65
C MET A 177 -3.03 -14.98 -9.47
N ALA A 178 -1.73 -14.73 -9.35
CA ALA A 178 -0.76 -15.78 -9.08
C ALA A 178 -0.87 -16.34 -7.65
N LEU A 179 -1.23 -15.50 -6.67
CA LEU A 179 -1.42 -15.90 -5.27
C LEU A 179 -2.80 -16.51 -4.98
N LYS A 180 -3.80 -16.29 -5.84
CA LYS A 180 -5.19 -16.72 -5.65
C LYS A 180 -5.33 -18.20 -5.24
N PRO A 181 -4.62 -19.18 -5.86
CA PRO A 181 -4.76 -20.60 -5.49
C PRO A 181 -4.30 -20.92 -4.06
N LYS A 182 -3.48 -20.05 -3.46
CA LYS A 182 -2.88 -20.21 -2.12
C LYS A 182 -3.57 -19.36 -1.06
N THR A 183 -4.49 -18.47 -1.43
CA THR A 183 -5.19 -17.53 -0.54
C THR A 183 -6.46 -18.17 0.01
N ARG A 184 -6.59 -18.19 1.34
CA ARG A 184 -7.77 -18.67 2.04
C ARG A 184 -8.81 -17.58 2.19
N GLU A 185 -8.44 -16.45 2.81
CA GLU A 185 -9.33 -15.32 3.09
C GLU A 185 -8.72 -14.02 2.54
N VAL A 186 -9.57 -13.12 2.11
CA VAL A 186 -9.21 -11.74 1.71
C VAL A 186 -9.84 -10.78 2.70
N VAL A 187 -9.05 -9.81 3.16
CA VAL A 187 -9.52 -8.72 4.04
C VAL A 187 -9.23 -7.38 3.36
N CYS A 188 -10.24 -6.54 3.25
CA CYS A 188 -10.12 -5.25 2.57
C CYS A 188 -11.18 -4.24 3.03
N PRO A 189 -10.99 -2.93 2.79
CA PRO A 189 -12.00 -1.92 3.06
C PRO A 189 -13.12 -1.95 2.01
N LEU A 190 -14.20 -1.20 2.27
CA LEU A 190 -15.40 -1.14 1.42
C LEU A 190 -15.09 -0.76 -0.03
N GLY A 191 -15.64 -1.52 -0.96
CA GLY A 191 -15.50 -1.34 -2.42
C GLY A 191 -14.38 -2.16 -3.04
N ILE A 192 -13.33 -2.50 -2.31
CA ILE A 192 -12.18 -3.29 -2.81
C ILE A 192 -12.59 -4.72 -3.13
N GLY A 193 -13.54 -5.29 -2.41
CA GLY A 193 -14.07 -6.63 -2.65
C GLY A 193 -14.60 -6.84 -4.08
N GLU A 194 -15.02 -5.76 -4.76
CA GLU A 194 -15.48 -5.80 -6.16
C GLU A 194 -14.38 -6.28 -7.13
N TYR A 195 -13.12 -5.87 -6.89
CA TYR A 195 -11.97 -6.35 -7.68
C TYR A 195 -11.78 -7.85 -7.51
N PHE A 196 -11.77 -8.34 -6.27
CA PHE A 196 -11.56 -9.75 -5.97
C PHE A 196 -12.67 -10.63 -6.53
N GLU A 197 -13.93 -10.20 -6.43
CA GLU A 197 -15.06 -10.94 -7.00
C GLU A 197 -14.98 -10.97 -8.53
N GLN A 198 -14.67 -9.83 -9.19
CA GLN A 198 -14.45 -9.78 -10.62
C GLN A 198 -13.29 -10.69 -11.07
N TRP A 199 -12.26 -10.84 -10.24
CA TRP A 199 -11.11 -11.71 -10.49
C TRP A 199 -11.38 -13.17 -10.11
N GLY A 200 -12.63 -13.49 -9.73
CA GLY A 200 -13.13 -14.82 -9.49
C GLY A 200 -12.76 -15.42 -8.13
N PHE A 201 -12.50 -14.61 -7.12
CA PHE A 201 -12.53 -15.07 -5.74
C PHE A 201 -13.97 -15.36 -5.33
N ALA A 202 -14.20 -16.39 -4.53
CA ALA A 202 -15.49 -16.72 -4.00
C ALA A 202 -15.91 -15.66 -2.96
N ALA A 203 -17.17 -15.20 -3.03
CA ALA A 203 -17.67 -14.08 -2.21
C ALA A 203 -17.53 -14.35 -0.70
N GLU A 204 -17.72 -15.62 -0.29
CA GLU A 204 -17.59 -16.06 1.10
C GLU A 204 -16.16 -15.96 1.67
N LYS A 205 -15.16 -15.80 0.81
CA LYS A 205 -13.75 -15.60 1.19
C LYS A 205 -13.36 -14.12 1.31
N ILE A 206 -14.26 -13.21 0.97
CA ILE A 206 -13.98 -11.78 0.91
C ILE A 206 -14.64 -11.10 2.11
N HIS A 207 -13.80 -10.72 3.08
CA HIS A 207 -14.20 -9.94 4.26
C HIS A 207 -13.94 -8.47 3.96
N GLU A 208 -14.98 -7.76 3.61
CA GLU A 208 -14.96 -6.37 3.21
C GLU A 208 -15.74 -5.55 4.23
N GLU A 209 -15.10 -4.64 4.95
CA GLU A 209 -15.70 -3.89 6.05
C GLU A 209 -15.28 -2.40 6.07
N ASP A 210 -16.08 -1.59 6.76
CA ASP A 210 -15.86 -0.16 7.00
C ASP A 210 -14.83 0.08 8.12
N TRP A 211 -14.32 1.30 8.25
CA TRP A 211 -13.42 1.69 9.32
C TRP A 211 -13.99 1.40 10.71
N TYR A 212 -13.09 0.99 11.61
CA TYR A 212 -13.36 0.56 12.99
C TYR A 212 -14.10 -0.78 13.12
N SER A 213 -14.28 -1.52 12.03
CA SER A 213 -14.82 -2.88 12.08
C SER A 213 -13.77 -3.90 12.52
N GLU A 214 -14.21 -4.92 13.23
CA GLU A 214 -13.43 -6.12 13.57
C GLU A 214 -13.89 -7.30 12.72
N ILE A 215 -12.96 -7.97 12.06
CA ILE A 215 -13.15 -9.22 11.32
C ILE A 215 -12.48 -10.33 12.13
N ARG A 216 -13.29 -11.16 12.81
CA ARG A 216 -12.79 -12.28 13.59
C ARG A 216 -12.64 -13.53 12.71
N LEU A 217 -11.41 -13.96 12.49
CA LEU A 217 -11.08 -15.12 11.63
C LEU A 217 -10.83 -16.40 12.43
N SER A 218 -10.60 -16.31 13.73
CA SER A 218 -10.58 -17.43 14.68
C SER A 218 -10.76 -16.92 16.10
N ASP A 219 -10.79 -17.83 17.08
CA ASP A 219 -10.95 -17.45 18.50
C ASP A 219 -9.81 -16.56 19.02
N ASP A 220 -8.60 -16.71 18.48
CA ASP A 220 -7.39 -15.99 18.91
C ASP A 220 -6.82 -15.08 17.81
N PHE A 221 -7.55 -14.80 16.72
CA PHE A 221 -7.04 -13.92 15.68
C PHE A 221 -8.14 -13.07 15.05
N SER A 222 -7.94 -11.76 15.08
CA SER A 222 -8.80 -10.79 14.41
C SER A 222 -8.00 -9.77 13.59
N VAL A 223 -8.65 -9.21 12.58
CA VAL A 223 -8.16 -8.09 11.76
C VAL A 223 -9.12 -6.92 11.93
N HIS A 224 -8.60 -5.76 12.25
CA HIS A 224 -9.39 -4.52 12.32
C HIS A 224 -9.08 -3.64 11.11
N ILE A 225 -10.12 -3.15 10.47
CA ILE A 225 -10.05 -2.11 9.43
C ILE A 225 -9.99 -0.76 10.12
N LEU A 226 -8.95 0.02 9.87
CA LEU A 226 -8.69 1.27 10.58
C LEU A 226 -8.57 2.44 9.60
N PRO A 227 -8.99 3.64 9.98
CA PRO A 227 -8.91 4.81 9.10
C PRO A 227 -7.47 5.20 8.77
N SER A 228 -7.31 5.74 7.58
CA SER A 228 -6.12 6.40 7.11
C SER A 228 -6.49 7.73 6.42
N GLN A 229 -5.53 8.63 6.22
CA GLN A 229 -5.71 9.92 5.55
C GLN A 229 -5.17 9.86 4.12
N HIS A 230 -5.93 9.24 3.21
CA HIS A 230 -5.48 8.96 1.86
C HIS A 230 -6.59 9.18 0.82
N TYR A 231 -6.51 8.51 -0.30
CA TYR A 231 -7.51 8.49 -1.36
C TYR A 231 -7.45 7.15 -2.10
N SER A 232 -8.41 6.90 -2.96
CA SER A 232 -8.47 5.69 -3.79
C SER A 232 -8.75 6.03 -5.26
N GLY A 233 -8.58 5.06 -6.14
CA GLY A 233 -9.00 5.11 -7.53
C GLY A 233 -7.96 4.69 -8.54
N ARG A 234 -8.46 4.00 -9.58
CA ARG A 234 -7.67 3.45 -10.69
C ARG A 234 -8.00 4.08 -12.01
N PHE A 235 -8.01 5.30 -12.27
CA PHE A 235 -8.18 5.96 -13.56
C PHE A 235 -9.44 6.79 -13.74
N THR A 236 -10.66 6.25 -13.53
CA THR A 236 -11.88 6.97 -13.96
C THR A 236 -12.77 7.46 -12.83
N THR A 237 -12.70 6.85 -11.65
CA THR A 237 -13.60 7.17 -10.55
C THR A 237 -12.81 7.24 -9.24
N PRO A 238 -12.34 8.44 -8.85
CA PRO A 238 -11.63 8.60 -7.59
C PRO A 238 -12.59 8.41 -6.40
N ASN A 239 -12.07 7.82 -5.32
CA ASN A 239 -12.74 7.69 -4.03
C ASN A 239 -14.09 6.93 -4.07
N ASN A 240 -14.25 5.98 -5.01
CA ASN A 240 -15.41 5.09 -5.03
C ASN A 240 -15.21 3.79 -4.23
N THR A 241 -14.00 3.55 -3.77
CA THR A 241 -13.59 2.54 -2.80
C THR A 241 -12.99 3.21 -1.59
N GLU A 242 -13.03 2.55 -0.43
CA GLU A 242 -12.40 3.04 0.78
C GLU A 242 -10.92 2.63 0.82
N TRP A 243 -10.13 3.27 1.67
CA TRP A 243 -8.73 2.95 1.98
C TRP A 243 -8.58 2.76 3.48
N CYS A 244 -7.57 2.00 3.91
CA CYS A 244 -7.42 1.70 5.33
C CYS A 244 -5.99 1.38 5.75
N GLY A 245 -5.75 1.46 7.06
CA GLY A 245 -4.74 0.72 7.76
C GLY A 245 -5.34 -0.54 8.40
N PHE A 246 -4.49 -1.38 8.99
CA PHE A 246 -4.89 -2.63 9.63
C PHE A 246 -4.32 -2.74 11.06
N ALA A 247 -5.07 -3.36 11.97
CA ALA A 247 -4.50 -3.98 13.15
C ALA A 247 -4.75 -5.48 13.10
N PHE A 248 -3.69 -6.26 13.19
CA PHE A 248 -3.71 -7.72 13.35
C PHE A 248 -3.52 -8.04 14.82
N VAL A 249 -4.49 -8.70 15.42
CA VAL A 249 -4.59 -8.86 16.87
C VAL A 249 -4.73 -10.32 17.25
N THR A 250 -3.88 -10.76 18.18
CA THR A 250 -4.00 -12.02 18.90
C THR A 250 -4.09 -11.74 20.40
N SER A 251 -4.33 -12.76 21.21
CA SER A 251 -4.28 -12.63 22.68
C SER A 251 -2.89 -12.20 23.20
N LYS A 252 -1.82 -12.40 22.43
CA LYS A 252 -0.42 -12.17 22.83
C LYS A 252 0.25 -10.99 22.15
N LYS A 253 -0.07 -10.73 20.91
CA LYS A 253 0.64 -9.77 20.05
C LYS A 253 -0.34 -8.91 19.23
N ARG A 254 0.07 -7.69 18.96
CA ARG A 254 -0.64 -6.74 18.10
C ARG A 254 0.32 -6.12 17.12
N VAL A 255 -0.02 -6.18 15.85
CA VAL A 255 0.73 -5.56 14.74
C VAL A 255 -0.16 -4.52 14.07
N PHE A 256 0.33 -3.31 13.93
CA PHE A 256 -0.34 -2.23 13.21
C PHE A 256 0.31 -2.05 11.83
N CYS A 257 -0.49 -1.82 10.80
CA CYS A 257 -0.05 -1.35 9.48
C CYS A 257 -0.83 -0.08 9.15
N SER A 258 -0.13 1.02 8.91
CA SER A 258 -0.79 2.31 8.67
C SER A 258 -1.58 2.35 7.37
N GLY A 259 -1.24 1.50 6.39
CA GLY A 259 -1.54 1.78 4.99
C GLY A 259 -0.87 3.07 4.57
N ASP A 260 -1.29 3.64 3.44
CA ASP A 260 -0.85 4.96 3.02
C ASP A 260 -1.71 6.04 3.66
N GLY A 261 -1.09 7.18 4.00
CA GLY A 261 -1.86 8.29 4.54
C GLY A 261 -1.04 9.39 5.19
N GLY A 262 -1.62 10.58 5.25
CA GLY A 262 -1.09 11.71 5.99
C GLY A 262 -1.33 11.60 7.50
N TYR A 263 -0.66 12.49 8.25
CA TYR A 263 -0.82 12.56 9.70
C TYR A 263 -2.19 13.11 10.10
N GLY A 264 -2.79 12.51 11.16
CA GLY A 264 -4.05 12.94 11.72
C GLY A 264 -4.30 12.39 13.12
N ASN A 265 -5.38 12.85 13.76
CA ASN A 265 -5.75 12.43 15.12
C ASN A 265 -6.14 10.96 15.25
N HIS A 266 -6.39 10.29 14.13
CA HIS A 266 -6.72 8.86 14.10
C HIS A 266 -5.60 8.00 14.73
N PHE A 267 -4.31 8.34 14.56
CA PHE A 267 -3.20 7.62 15.19
C PHE A 267 -3.29 7.58 16.72
N LYS A 268 -3.59 8.75 17.34
CA LYS A 268 -3.80 8.83 18.80
C LYS A 268 -5.01 8.02 19.27
N LYS A 269 -6.09 8.03 18.48
CA LYS A 269 -7.29 7.24 18.75
C LYS A 269 -6.99 5.75 18.67
N ILE A 270 -6.28 5.31 17.64
CA ILE A 270 -5.85 3.93 17.45
C ILE A 270 -4.94 3.47 18.61
N GLY A 271 -3.94 4.27 18.97
CA GLY A 271 -3.04 3.96 20.08
C GLY A 271 -3.76 3.78 21.43
N ARG A 272 -4.83 4.56 21.69
CA ARG A 272 -5.69 4.38 22.88
C ARG A 272 -6.58 3.15 22.76
N MET A 273 -7.12 2.87 21.60
CA MET A 273 -8.05 1.77 21.34
C MET A 273 -7.41 0.40 21.55
N PHE A 274 -6.14 0.26 21.18
CA PHE A 274 -5.39 -1.01 21.29
C PHE A 274 -4.39 -1.05 22.44
N ASP A 275 -4.25 0.04 23.21
CA ASP A 275 -3.22 0.20 24.25
C ASP A 275 -1.79 -0.08 23.73
N GLY A 276 -1.54 0.27 22.46
CA GLY A 276 -0.26 0.15 21.76
C GLY A 276 -0.07 -1.16 20.99
N PHE A 277 1.05 -1.23 20.29
CA PHE A 277 1.40 -2.32 19.37
C PHE A 277 2.81 -2.83 19.61
N ASP A 278 3.00 -4.14 19.45
CA ASP A 278 4.33 -4.76 19.56
C ASP A 278 5.19 -4.36 18.35
N LEU A 279 4.57 -4.27 17.15
CA LEU A 279 5.18 -3.79 15.93
C LEU A 279 4.22 -2.86 15.19
N ALA A 280 4.71 -1.73 14.69
CA ALA A 280 4.01 -0.88 13.74
C ALA A 280 4.75 -0.82 12.41
N ILE A 281 4.06 -1.11 11.31
CA ILE A 281 4.49 -0.90 9.94
C ILE A 281 3.93 0.46 9.53
N MET A 282 4.84 1.45 9.37
CA MET A 282 4.46 2.85 9.19
C MET A 282 4.88 3.33 7.81
N GLU A 283 3.98 3.99 7.10
CA GLU A 283 4.34 4.66 5.86
C GLU A 283 5.47 5.68 6.11
N ASN A 284 6.46 5.68 5.23
CA ASN A 284 7.60 6.59 5.25
C ASN A 284 8.28 6.65 3.88
N GLY A 285 7.55 7.04 2.86
CA GLY A 285 8.08 7.17 1.51
C GLY A 285 7.12 7.88 0.57
N GLN A 286 7.60 8.21 -0.62
CA GLN A 286 6.81 8.83 -1.70
C GLN A 286 6.11 10.14 -1.26
N TYR A 287 6.66 10.81 -0.26
CA TYR A 287 6.13 12.03 0.32
C TYR A 287 6.61 13.30 -0.40
N ASN A 288 5.88 14.38 -0.18
CA ASN A 288 6.25 15.75 -0.53
C ASN A 288 5.44 16.72 0.35
N GLU A 289 5.98 17.89 0.65
CA GLU A 289 5.27 18.91 1.42
C GLU A 289 3.92 19.32 0.81
N LYS A 290 3.80 19.24 -0.53
CA LYS A 290 2.57 19.60 -1.24
C LYS A 290 1.44 18.60 -1.05
N TRP A 291 1.73 17.35 -0.68
CA TRP A 291 0.74 16.30 -0.41
C TRP A 291 0.95 15.56 0.91
N GLN A 292 1.56 16.26 1.89
CA GLN A 292 1.73 15.74 3.26
C GLN A 292 0.40 15.36 3.97
N ALA A 293 -0.72 15.87 3.46
CA ALA A 293 -2.05 15.50 3.96
C ALA A 293 -2.46 14.07 3.61
N ILE A 294 -1.79 13.42 2.64
CA ILE A 294 -2.09 12.08 2.13
C ILE A 294 -0.88 11.15 2.12
N HIS A 295 0.30 11.62 2.51
CA HIS A 295 1.52 10.83 2.72
C HIS A 295 2.34 11.43 3.86
N LEU A 296 2.79 10.57 4.79
CA LEU A 296 3.57 11.00 5.96
C LEU A 296 4.95 11.54 5.55
N LEU A 297 5.27 12.74 6.00
CA LEU A 297 6.66 13.18 6.09
C LEU A 297 7.35 12.43 7.25
N PRO A 298 8.66 12.14 7.21
CA PRO A 298 9.37 11.33 8.21
C PRO A 298 9.16 11.79 9.67
N GLN A 299 9.14 13.09 9.92
CA GLN A 299 8.85 13.61 11.27
C GLN A 299 7.42 13.27 11.73
N TYR A 300 6.46 13.20 10.81
CA TYR A 300 5.09 12.79 11.12
C TYR A 300 4.96 11.27 11.22
N THR A 301 5.76 10.50 10.47
CA THR A 301 5.89 9.04 10.66
C THR A 301 6.36 8.73 12.07
N ALA A 302 7.42 9.39 12.54
CA ALA A 302 7.95 9.23 13.89
C ALA A 302 6.94 9.65 14.96
N GLN A 303 6.17 10.72 14.71
CA GLN A 303 5.10 11.15 15.62
C GLN A 303 3.93 10.16 15.63
N ALA A 304 3.49 9.68 14.46
CA ALA A 304 2.42 8.70 14.33
C ALA A 304 2.77 7.38 15.02
N ALA A 305 4.01 6.90 14.86
CA ALA A 305 4.53 5.72 15.57
C ALA A 305 4.46 5.89 17.10
N THR A 306 4.78 7.09 17.60
CA THR A 306 4.63 7.44 19.02
C THR A 306 3.16 7.45 19.44
N ASP A 307 2.29 8.04 18.63
CA ASP A 307 0.86 8.20 18.93
C ASP A 307 0.11 6.86 18.92
N VAL A 308 0.48 5.91 18.05
CA VAL A 308 -0.04 4.53 18.11
C VAL A 308 0.59 3.70 19.22
N ARG A 309 1.55 4.25 19.98
CA ARG A 309 2.27 3.60 21.07
C ARG A 309 3.01 2.34 20.61
N ALA A 310 3.68 2.42 19.47
CA ALA A 310 4.48 1.32 18.95
C ALA A 310 5.68 1.04 19.87
N ARG A 311 6.02 -0.24 20.06
CA ARG A 311 7.27 -0.68 20.70
C ARG A 311 8.39 -0.79 19.69
N GLN A 312 8.06 -1.33 18.50
CA GLN A 312 8.96 -1.47 17.35
C GLN A 312 8.31 -0.87 16.12
N VAL A 313 9.13 -0.33 15.22
CA VAL A 313 8.67 0.30 13.97
C VAL A 313 9.50 -0.22 12.80
N ILE A 314 8.84 -0.64 11.74
CA ILE A 314 9.43 -0.83 10.42
C ILE A 314 8.75 0.17 9.47
N THR A 315 9.51 0.79 8.59
CA THR A 315 8.96 1.72 7.61
C THR A 315 8.55 1.01 6.31
N SER A 316 7.49 1.49 5.68
CA SER A 316 6.94 1.01 4.40
C SER A 316 6.91 2.12 3.35
N HIS A 317 6.40 1.81 2.16
CA HIS A 317 6.19 2.72 1.04
C HIS A 317 7.48 3.30 0.46
N ASN A 318 8.59 2.58 0.57
CA ASN A 318 9.93 2.95 0.09
C ASN A 318 10.69 1.74 -0.48
N GLY A 319 11.89 1.97 -0.99
CA GLY A 319 12.85 0.94 -1.38
C GLY A 319 12.50 0.11 -2.63
N LYS A 320 11.48 0.49 -3.43
CA LYS A 320 11.08 -0.29 -4.61
C LYS A 320 10.65 0.52 -5.82
N PHE A 321 9.88 1.57 -5.64
CA PHE A 321 9.39 2.44 -6.69
C PHE A 321 9.75 3.89 -6.42
N ALA A 322 9.90 4.69 -7.48
CA ALA A 322 10.04 6.14 -7.41
C ALA A 322 8.73 6.80 -7.85
N LEU A 323 7.86 7.13 -6.90
CA LEU A 323 6.55 7.76 -7.12
C LEU A 323 6.57 9.26 -6.75
N ALA A 324 7.55 9.68 -5.94
CA ALA A 324 7.82 11.06 -5.56
C ALA A 324 9.21 11.51 -6.04
N LEU A 325 9.59 12.76 -5.73
CA LEU A 325 10.84 13.37 -6.20
C LEU A 325 11.92 13.50 -5.12
N HIS A 326 11.78 12.84 -3.98
CA HIS A 326 12.87 12.71 -3.01
C HIS A 326 13.90 11.68 -3.48
N LYS A 327 15.14 11.76 -2.99
CA LYS A 327 16.15 10.72 -3.23
C LYS A 327 15.64 9.34 -2.79
N TRP A 328 16.09 8.29 -3.47
CA TRP A 328 15.63 6.92 -3.17
C TRP A 328 15.88 6.51 -1.71
N ASN A 329 16.98 7.00 -1.11
CA ASN A 329 17.38 6.71 0.30
C ASN A 329 16.95 7.81 1.29
N GLN A 330 16.42 8.93 0.84
CA GLN A 330 15.99 10.03 1.71
C GLN A 330 15.04 9.59 2.83
N PRO A 331 14.06 8.70 2.59
CA PRO A 331 13.17 8.21 3.64
C PRO A 331 13.89 7.57 4.83
N TYR A 332 15.02 6.91 4.60
CA TYR A 332 15.80 6.29 5.67
C TYR A 332 16.60 7.32 6.46
N LEU A 333 17.26 8.24 5.76
CA LEU A 333 18.06 9.31 6.40
C LEU A 333 17.19 10.20 7.28
N ASP A 334 16.07 10.66 6.76
CA ASP A 334 15.16 11.54 7.50
C ASP A 334 14.46 10.81 8.66
N MET A 335 14.14 9.51 8.50
CA MET A 335 13.53 8.72 9.58
C MET A 335 14.53 8.42 10.69
N GLU A 336 15.81 8.23 10.39
CA GLU A 336 16.86 8.07 11.37
C GLU A 336 16.95 9.31 12.28
N GLU A 337 16.95 10.52 11.69
CA GLU A 337 16.93 11.77 12.43
C GLU A 337 15.64 11.92 13.25
N ALA A 338 14.49 11.67 12.63
CA ALA A 338 13.18 11.83 13.25
C ALA A 338 12.91 10.84 14.39
N SER A 339 13.60 9.68 14.40
CA SER A 339 13.46 8.65 15.43
C SER A 339 14.34 8.91 16.66
N GLN A 340 15.27 9.88 16.60
CA GLN A 340 16.14 10.19 17.75
C GLN A 340 15.32 10.57 18.99
N GLY A 341 15.62 9.92 20.11
CA GLY A 341 14.95 10.17 21.38
C GLY A 341 13.50 9.72 21.48
N LYS A 342 12.99 8.94 20.52
CA LYS A 342 11.65 8.33 20.58
C LYS A 342 11.65 7.08 21.46
N ASN A 343 10.47 6.71 21.94
CA ASN A 343 10.27 5.58 22.86
C ASN A 343 9.97 4.23 22.15
N TYR A 344 10.35 4.09 20.88
CA TYR A 344 10.26 2.87 20.11
C TYR A 344 11.62 2.49 19.54
N GLU A 345 11.80 1.24 19.17
CA GLU A 345 12.94 0.73 18.42
C GLU A 345 12.64 0.78 16.93
N TRP A 346 13.38 1.60 16.16
CA TRP A 346 13.26 1.61 14.71
C TRP A 346 14.11 0.49 14.12
N LEU A 347 13.46 -0.45 13.42
CA LEU A 347 14.08 -1.62 12.81
C LEU A 347 14.23 -1.40 11.32
N THR A 348 15.41 -1.75 10.79
CA THR A 348 15.81 -1.49 9.40
C THR A 348 16.18 -2.77 8.64
N PRO A 349 15.26 -3.77 8.55
CA PRO A 349 15.55 -4.98 7.83
C PRO A 349 15.77 -4.69 6.35
N LYS A 350 16.65 -5.48 5.71
CA LYS A 350 16.73 -5.55 4.24
C LYS A 350 15.47 -6.19 3.68
N ILE A 351 15.23 -5.98 2.38
CA ILE A 351 14.17 -6.72 1.69
C ILE A 351 14.39 -8.22 1.88
N GLY A 352 13.40 -8.91 2.45
CA GLY A 352 13.42 -10.34 2.69
C GLY A 352 14.07 -10.80 4.00
N GLU A 353 14.63 -9.89 4.78
CA GLU A 353 15.21 -10.19 6.09
C GLU A 353 14.12 -10.37 7.15
N THR A 354 14.27 -11.37 8.01
CA THR A 354 13.28 -11.71 9.04
C THR A 354 13.42 -10.78 10.24
N THR A 355 12.29 -10.22 10.67
CA THR A 355 12.14 -9.47 11.93
C THR A 355 11.22 -10.26 12.87
N TYR A 356 11.64 -10.51 14.11
CA TYR A 356 10.81 -11.15 15.13
C TYR A 356 9.97 -10.10 15.87
N THR A 357 8.64 -10.23 15.80
CA THR A 357 7.70 -9.24 16.32
C THR A 357 7.78 -9.12 17.84
N GLY A 358 8.14 -7.93 18.33
CA GLY A 358 8.22 -7.64 19.77
C GLY A 358 9.42 -8.26 20.48
N GLU A 359 10.38 -8.86 19.76
CA GLU A 359 11.65 -9.31 20.34
C GLU A 359 12.65 -8.16 20.40
N LYS A 360 13.32 -8.00 21.54
CA LYS A 360 14.30 -6.94 21.77
C LYS A 360 15.69 -7.34 21.25
N ASN A 361 16.53 -6.33 21.05
CA ASN A 361 17.95 -6.49 20.69
C ASN A 361 18.16 -7.19 19.34
N GLN A 362 17.28 -6.99 18.38
CA GLN A 362 17.50 -7.35 16.99
C GLN A 362 18.44 -6.31 16.36
N HIS A 363 19.42 -6.76 15.60
CA HIS A 363 20.40 -5.87 14.98
C HIS A 363 20.26 -5.91 13.46
N PHE A 364 19.92 -4.76 12.90
CA PHE A 364 19.88 -4.52 11.47
C PHE A 364 20.95 -3.49 11.08
N THR A 365 21.46 -3.59 9.87
CA THR A 365 22.45 -2.64 9.35
C THR A 365 21.73 -1.47 8.66
N HIS A 366 22.38 -0.31 8.60
CA HIS A 366 21.99 0.80 7.72
C HIS A 366 22.40 0.43 6.27
N TRP A 367 21.73 -0.55 5.71
CA TRP A 367 22.10 -1.15 4.42
C TRP A 367 22.09 -0.16 3.25
N TRP A 368 21.32 0.92 3.33
CA TRP A 368 21.26 1.98 2.31
C TRP A 368 22.57 2.75 2.18
N GLU A 369 23.37 2.88 3.24
CA GLU A 369 24.69 3.51 3.21
C GLU A 369 25.69 2.72 2.33
N GLN A 370 25.50 1.41 2.20
CA GLN A 370 26.35 0.55 1.38
C GLN A 370 26.03 0.66 -0.12
N MET A 371 24.99 1.42 -0.47
CA MET A 371 24.50 1.55 -1.86
C MET A 371 24.80 2.94 -2.47
N GLU A 372 25.49 3.82 -1.76
CA GLU A 372 25.91 5.15 -2.23
C GLU A 372 27.07 5.15 -3.26
#